data_5668555a3b9e6f326d913d5f7d4b5c08
#
_entry.id   5668555a3b9e6f326d913d5f7d4b5c08
#
_cell.length_a   1.000
_cell.length_b   1.000
_cell.length_c   1.000
_cell.angle_alpha   90.00
_cell.angle_beta   90.00
_cell.angle_gamma   90.00
#
_symmetry.space_group_name_H-M   'P 1'
#
loop_
_entity.id
_entity.type
_entity.pdbx_description
1 polymer ?
#
loop_
_entity_poly.entity_id
_entity_poly.type
_entity_poly.pdbx_seq_one_letter_code
_entity_poly.pdbx_strand_id
1 'polypeptide(L)'
;STHCISSAASDVYKRQGIMNKETKRKREEMDYTIEEKEMFMREALKEAEFALANDEIPIGCVLVKNGQIIGRGHNAREELQRAVMHAEIMAIEEANQQENSWRLLDTTLFVTIEPCVMCSGAIGLARIPKVIYGAKNQKFGAGGSLYDILTDERLNHRVEVESGLLEEECAAIMQNFFRNRRKK
;
A
#
# COMPACT_ATOMS: atom_id res chain seq x y z
N SER A 1 -6.89 -18.38 40.91
CA SER A 1 -5.89 -18.96 40.01
C SER A 1 -5.61 -17.98 38.86
N THR A 2 -4.61 -17.17 39.11
CA THR A 2 -3.95 -16.31 38.13
C THR A 2 -3.10 -17.17 37.23
N HIS A 3 -3.40 -17.29 35.97
CA HIS A 3 -2.60 -18.02 35.00
C HIS A 3 -2.00 -17.07 34.01
N CYS A 4 -0.76 -16.85 34.21
CA CYS A 4 0.32 -17.24 33.32
C CYS A 4 -0.05 -17.12 31.82
N ILE A 5 -0.22 -15.91 31.36
CA ILE A 5 0.01 -15.61 29.94
C ILE A 5 1.52 -15.45 29.83
N SER A 6 2.11 -16.58 29.54
CA SER A 6 3.47 -16.94 29.74
C SER A 6 4.45 -16.20 28.83
N SER A 7 5.69 -16.26 29.23
CA SER A 7 6.96 -15.92 28.62
C SER A 7 7.05 -15.93 27.09
N ALA A 8 6.27 -16.76 26.41
CA ALA A 8 6.21 -16.81 24.94
C ALA A 8 5.69 -15.52 24.28
N ALA A 9 4.71 -14.85 24.89
CA ALA A 9 4.21 -13.56 24.38
C ALA A 9 5.27 -12.46 24.57
N SER A 10 5.97 -12.45 25.71
CA SER A 10 7.03 -11.48 25.97
C SER A 10 8.26 -11.68 25.07
N ASP A 11 8.54 -12.93 24.66
CA ASP A 11 9.64 -13.24 23.76
C ASP A 11 9.34 -12.86 22.30
N VAL A 12 8.07 -12.91 21.89
CA VAL A 12 7.65 -12.38 20.57
C VAL A 12 7.83 -10.86 20.53
N TYR A 13 7.48 -10.14 21.61
CA TYR A 13 7.68 -8.68 21.68
C TYR A 13 9.15 -8.29 21.78
N LYS A 14 9.99 -9.05 22.49
CA LYS A 14 11.43 -8.77 22.60
C LYS A 14 12.20 -9.01 21.30
N ARG A 15 11.75 -9.93 20.44
CA ARG A 15 12.37 -10.17 19.13
C ARG A 15 12.12 -9.05 18.11
N GLN A 16 11.15 -8.18 18.34
CA GLN A 16 10.88 -7.00 17.49
C GLN A 16 11.90 -5.86 17.68
N GLY A 17 12.68 -5.84 18.75
CA GLY A 17 13.65 -4.78 19.05
C GLY A 17 15.07 -4.99 18.51
N ILE A 18 15.38 -6.18 17.99
CA ILE A 18 16.72 -6.46 17.46
C ILE A 18 16.64 -6.44 15.93
N MET A 19 16.88 -5.27 15.36
CA MET A 19 17.12 -5.16 13.92
C MET A 19 18.44 -5.88 13.62
N ASN A 20 18.36 -7.16 13.26
CA ASN A 20 19.46 -8.00 12.83
C ASN A 20 20.12 -7.38 11.59
N LYS A 21 21.43 -7.57 11.40
CA LYS A 21 22.17 -7.13 10.19
C LYS A 21 21.48 -7.59 8.88
N GLU A 22 20.84 -8.72 8.93
CA GLU A 22 20.07 -9.27 7.80
C GLU A 22 18.81 -8.47 7.49
N THR A 23 18.06 -8.02 8.50
CA THR A 23 16.89 -7.14 8.35
C THR A 23 17.30 -5.76 7.84
N LYS A 24 18.48 -5.26 8.27
CA LYS A 24 19.03 -4.00 7.79
C LYS A 24 19.45 -4.11 6.31
N ARG A 25 20.12 -5.20 5.94
CA ARG A 25 20.51 -5.46 4.53
C ARG A 25 19.29 -5.60 3.64
N LYS A 26 18.24 -6.30 4.06
CA LYS A 26 16.98 -6.43 3.31
C LYS A 26 16.25 -5.09 3.15
N ARG A 27 16.36 -4.18 4.11
CA ARG A 27 15.82 -2.81 3.96
C ARG A 27 16.62 -2.00 2.95
N GLU A 28 17.93 -2.12 2.95
CA GLU A 28 18.81 -1.48 1.95
C GLU A 28 18.56 -2.02 0.52
N GLU A 29 18.21 -3.29 0.40
CA GLU A 29 17.81 -3.94 -0.88
C GLU A 29 16.41 -3.51 -1.37
N MET A 30 15.57 -2.89 -0.52
CA MET A 30 14.27 -2.32 -0.88
C MET A 30 14.32 -0.80 -1.17
N ASP A 31 15.48 -0.18 -1.05
CA ASP A 31 15.67 1.24 -1.36
C ASP A 31 15.94 1.41 -2.86
N TYR A 32 14.86 1.66 -3.59
CA TYR A 32 14.90 1.99 -5.00
C TYR A 32 15.43 3.41 -5.23
N THR A 33 16.13 3.62 -6.34
CA THR A 33 16.48 4.97 -6.80
C THR A 33 15.22 5.78 -7.12
N ILE A 34 15.35 7.09 -7.22
CA ILE A 34 14.20 7.94 -7.56
C ILE A 34 13.61 7.58 -8.94
N GLU A 35 14.47 7.24 -9.90
CA GLU A 35 14.06 6.83 -11.25
C GLU A 35 13.30 5.51 -11.22
N GLU A 36 13.74 4.54 -10.41
CA GLU A 36 13.03 3.27 -10.22
C GLU A 36 11.69 3.48 -9.52
N LYS A 37 11.65 4.32 -8.47
CA LYS A 37 10.41 4.68 -7.79
C LYS A 37 9.41 5.32 -8.75
N GLU A 38 9.86 6.27 -9.57
CA GLU A 38 9.01 6.89 -10.58
C GLU A 38 8.52 5.89 -11.63
N MET A 39 9.37 4.97 -12.06
CA MET A 39 8.97 3.91 -12.98
C MET A 39 7.83 3.06 -12.40
N PHE A 40 7.93 2.62 -11.14
CA PHE A 40 6.88 1.85 -10.48
C PHE A 40 5.61 2.67 -10.24
N MET A 41 5.73 3.94 -9.89
CA MET A 41 4.56 4.81 -9.76
C MET A 41 3.87 5.04 -11.10
N ARG A 42 4.60 5.13 -12.21
CA ARG A 42 4.02 5.18 -13.56
C ARG A 42 3.29 3.89 -13.92
N GLU A 43 3.77 2.73 -13.45
CA GLU A 43 3.03 1.47 -13.59
C GLU A 43 1.71 1.49 -12.78
N ALA A 44 1.73 2.07 -11.56
CA ALA A 44 0.50 2.28 -10.80
C ALA A 44 -0.44 3.28 -11.49
N LEU A 45 0.08 4.33 -12.12
CA LEU A 45 -0.73 5.26 -12.91
C LEU A 45 -1.40 4.59 -14.11
N LYS A 46 -0.76 3.62 -14.78
CA LYS A 46 -1.40 2.83 -15.84
C LYS A 46 -2.60 2.03 -15.31
N GLU A 47 -2.49 1.47 -14.11
CA GLU A 47 -3.63 0.81 -13.46
C GLU A 47 -4.75 1.81 -13.14
N ALA A 48 -4.40 3.04 -12.74
CA ALA A 48 -5.39 4.11 -12.54
C ALA A 48 -6.07 4.52 -13.86
N GLU A 49 -5.34 4.57 -14.97
CA GLU A 49 -5.89 4.83 -16.30
C GLU A 49 -6.81 3.70 -16.74
N PHE A 50 -6.49 2.45 -16.43
CA PHE A 50 -7.36 1.31 -16.68
C PHE A 50 -8.68 1.42 -15.90
N ALA A 51 -8.63 1.78 -14.60
CA ALA A 51 -9.82 2.07 -13.81
C ALA A 51 -10.65 3.19 -14.45
N LEU A 52 -10.01 4.28 -14.88
CA LEU A 52 -10.67 5.41 -15.54
C LEU A 52 -11.41 4.98 -16.83
N ALA A 53 -10.79 4.11 -17.63
CA ALA A 53 -11.38 3.60 -18.87
C ALA A 53 -12.65 2.77 -18.63
N ASN A 54 -12.76 2.16 -17.41
CA ASN A 54 -13.92 1.40 -16.97
C ASN A 54 -14.92 2.23 -16.12
N ASP A 55 -14.85 3.57 -16.19
CA ASP A 55 -15.69 4.52 -15.43
C ASP A 55 -15.57 4.40 -13.90
N GLU A 56 -14.48 3.81 -13.43
CA GLU A 56 -14.11 3.68 -12.02
C GLU A 56 -13.32 4.90 -11.50
N ILE A 57 -13.28 5.07 -10.18
CA ILE A 57 -12.38 6.05 -9.57
C ILE A 57 -10.93 5.68 -9.92
N PRO A 58 -10.15 6.58 -10.56
CA PRO A 58 -8.85 6.25 -11.11
C PRO A 58 -7.76 6.14 -10.02
N ILE A 59 -7.75 5.02 -9.34
CA ILE A 59 -6.73 4.63 -8.38
C ILE A 59 -6.07 3.36 -8.89
N GLY A 60 -4.75 3.36 -8.91
CA GLY A 60 -3.94 2.22 -9.30
C GLY A 60 -2.85 1.93 -8.28
N CYS A 61 -2.49 0.67 -8.20
CA CYS A 61 -1.53 0.15 -7.25
C CYS A 61 -0.66 -0.94 -7.88
N VAL A 62 0.63 -0.95 -7.55
CA VAL A 62 1.52 -2.08 -7.83
C VAL A 62 2.29 -2.46 -6.58
N LEU A 63 2.53 -3.76 -6.41
CA LEU A 63 3.36 -4.31 -5.35
C LEU A 63 4.66 -4.85 -5.96
N VAL A 64 5.79 -4.40 -5.43
CA VAL A 64 7.12 -4.67 -5.99
C VAL A 64 7.96 -5.47 -5.00
N LYS A 65 8.65 -6.49 -5.49
CA LYS A 65 9.62 -7.29 -4.76
C LYS A 65 10.86 -7.50 -5.62
N ASN A 66 12.04 -7.17 -5.09
CA ASN A 66 13.33 -7.34 -5.80
C ASN A 66 13.32 -6.72 -7.21
N GLY A 67 12.74 -5.53 -7.34
CA GLY A 67 12.67 -4.82 -8.64
C GLY A 67 11.63 -5.39 -9.63
N GLN A 68 10.82 -6.38 -9.23
CA GLN A 68 9.78 -6.96 -10.08
C GLN A 68 8.40 -6.68 -9.50
N ILE A 69 7.44 -6.35 -10.35
CA ILE A 69 6.05 -6.22 -9.96
C ILE A 69 5.47 -7.63 -9.78
N ILE A 70 4.97 -7.90 -8.57
CA ILE A 70 4.38 -9.18 -8.19
C ILE A 70 2.87 -9.10 -7.94
N GLY A 71 2.31 -7.90 -7.99
CA GLY A 71 0.87 -7.67 -7.88
C GLY A 71 0.49 -6.33 -8.47
N ARG A 72 -0.65 -6.29 -9.16
CA ARG A 72 -1.25 -5.12 -9.78
C ARG A 72 -2.69 -4.99 -9.32
N GLY A 73 -3.17 -3.78 -9.24
CA GLY A 73 -4.55 -3.53 -8.87
C GLY A 73 -5.02 -2.16 -9.27
N HIS A 74 -6.30 -2.09 -9.56
CA HIS A 74 -7.01 -0.86 -9.85
C HIS A 74 -8.35 -0.87 -9.11
N ASN A 75 -8.95 0.29 -8.92
CA ASN A 75 -10.26 0.33 -8.31
C ASN A 75 -11.31 -0.31 -9.26
N ALA A 76 -12.09 -1.26 -8.74
CA ALA A 76 -13.08 -2.03 -9.49
C ALA A 76 -14.38 -2.25 -8.69
N ARG A 77 -14.78 -1.25 -7.91
CA ARG A 77 -15.95 -1.35 -7.01
C ARG A 77 -17.26 -1.42 -7.76
N GLU A 78 -17.43 -0.53 -8.73
CA GLU A 78 -18.66 -0.46 -9.54
C GLU A 78 -18.71 -1.61 -10.54
N GLU A 79 -17.59 -1.94 -11.18
CA GLU A 79 -17.49 -3.04 -12.14
C GLU A 79 -17.84 -4.39 -11.49
N LEU A 80 -17.24 -4.68 -10.32
CA LEU A 80 -17.43 -5.95 -9.64
C LEU A 80 -18.59 -5.95 -8.63
N GLN A 81 -19.24 -4.79 -8.39
CA GLN A 81 -20.26 -4.59 -7.37
C GLN A 81 -19.82 -5.08 -5.97
N ARG A 82 -18.57 -4.76 -5.62
CA ARG A 82 -17.93 -5.21 -4.38
C ARG A 82 -17.24 -4.03 -3.68
N ALA A 83 -17.73 -3.68 -2.51
CA ALA A 83 -17.29 -2.49 -1.75
C ALA A 83 -15.80 -2.46 -1.43
N VAL A 84 -15.15 -3.60 -1.30
CA VAL A 84 -13.74 -3.71 -0.88
C VAL A 84 -12.75 -3.77 -2.03
N MET A 85 -13.19 -3.77 -3.29
CA MET A 85 -12.32 -3.87 -4.47
C MET A 85 -11.60 -2.55 -4.74
N HIS A 86 -10.70 -2.19 -3.85
CA HIS A 86 -9.75 -1.10 -4.04
C HIS A 86 -8.46 -1.61 -4.70
N ALA A 87 -7.73 -0.71 -5.33
CA ALA A 87 -6.49 -1.02 -6.02
C ALA A 87 -5.49 -1.78 -5.14
N GLU A 88 -5.33 -1.35 -3.90
CA GLU A 88 -4.39 -1.95 -2.95
C GLU A 88 -4.80 -3.39 -2.59
N ILE A 89 -6.10 -3.63 -2.40
CA ILE A 89 -6.61 -4.98 -2.07
C ILE A 89 -6.34 -5.94 -3.23
N MET A 90 -6.63 -5.52 -4.46
CA MET A 90 -6.39 -6.34 -5.65
C MET A 90 -4.90 -6.66 -5.84
N ALA A 91 -4.03 -5.67 -5.68
CA ALA A 91 -2.58 -5.87 -5.78
C ALA A 91 -2.04 -6.82 -4.68
N ILE A 92 -2.58 -6.71 -3.46
CA ILE A 92 -2.23 -7.62 -2.34
C ILE A 92 -2.70 -9.05 -2.64
N GLU A 93 -3.93 -9.23 -3.14
CA GLU A 93 -4.47 -10.55 -3.47
C GLU A 93 -3.65 -11.24 -4.57
N GLU A 94 -3.31 -10.53 -5.64
CA GLU A 94 -2.48 -11.05 -6.71
C GLU A 94 -1.07 -11.43 -6.21
N ALA A 95 -0.43 -10.55 -5.44
CA ALA A 95 0.88 -10.81 -4.85
C ALA A 95 0.86 -12.01 -3.90
N ASN A 96 -0.19 -12.16 -3.08
CA ASN A 96 -0.34 -13.32 -2.19
C ASN A 96 -0.45 -14.63 -2.98
N GLN A 97 -1.16 -14.62 -4.10
CA GLN A 97 -1.27 -15.77 -4.99
C GLN A 97 0.07 -16.12 -5.63
N GLN A 98 0.77 -15.11 -6.17
CA GLN A 98 2.07 -15.30 -6.82
C GLN A 98 3.13 -15.80 -5.84
N GLU A 99 3.19 -15.25 -4.62
CA GLU A 99 4.14 -15.65 -3.57
C GLU A 99 3.71 -16.91 -2.81
N ASN A 100 2.50 -17.40 -3.01
CA ASN A 100 1.88 -18.47 -2.21
C ASN A 100 2.03 -18.20 -0.70
N SER A 101 1.87 -16.97 -0.30
CA SER A 101 2.06 -16.48 1.08
C SER A 101 1.16 -15.30 1.37
N TRP A 102 0.56 -15.27 2.57
CA TRP A 102 -0.16 -14.09 3.03
C TRP A 102 0.78 -12.99 3.56
N ARG A 103 2.05 -13.31 3.83
CA ARG A 103 3.08 -12.35 4.27
C ARG A 103 3.90 -11.85 3.10
N LEU A 104 3.91 -10.54 2.93
CA LEU A 104 4.62 -9.84 1.87
C LEU A 104 5.77 -9.01 2.45
N LEU A 105 6.70 -9.71 3.14
CA LEU A 105 7.71 -9.11 4.01
C LEU A 105 8.79 -8.27 3.31
N ASP A 106 9.12 -8.60 2.08
CA ASP A 106 10.23 -7.96 1.34
C ASP A 106 9.67 -7.20 0.12
N THR A 107 8.59 -6.41 0.35
CA THR A 107 7.87 -5.74 -0.73
C THR A 107 7.72 -4.24 -0.48
N THR A 108 7.56 -3.47 -1.56
CA THR A 108 7.16 -2.07 -1.53
C THR A 108 5.86 -1.90 -2.31
N LEU A 109 4.89 -1.26 -1.70
CA LEU A 109 3.60 -0.96 -2.34
C LEU A 109 3.64 0.47 -2.88
N PHE A 110 3.38 0.62 -4.17
CA PHE A 110 3.21 1.92 -4.84
C PHE A 110 1.75 2.11 -5.17
N VAL A 111 1.18 3.25 -4.77
CA VAL A 111 -0.23 3.56 -5.01
C VAL A 111 -0.40 5.04 -5.36
N THR A 112 -1.24 5.33 -6.32
CA THR A 112 -1.41 6.70 -6.84
C THR A 112 -2.02 7.66 -5.81
N ILE A 113 -2.87 7.16 -4.92
CA ILE A 113 -3.54 7.94 -3.87
C ILE A 113 -3.28 7.31 -2.50
N GLU A 114 -3.13 8.13 -1.48
CA GLU A 114 -2.96 7.70 -0.10
C GLU A 114 -4.00 6.65 0.31
N PRO A 115 -3.56 5.50 0.87
CA PRO A 115 -4.45 4.41 1.29
C PRO A 115 -5.50 4.86 2.31
N CYS A 116 -6.71 4.37 2.15
CA CYS A 116 -7.77 4.56 3.14
C CYS A 116 -7.59 3.65 4.36
N VAL A 117 -8.44 3.82 5.39
CA VAL A 117 -8.41 3.03 6.65
C VAL A 117 -8.45 1.52 6.37
N MET A 118 -9.32 1.07 5.46
CA MET A 118 -9.45 -0.36 5.10
C MET A 118 -8.15 -0.89 4.48
N CYS A 119 -7.61 -0.17 3.49
CA CYS A 119 -6.39 -0.58 2.78
C CYS A 119 -5.16 -0.52 3.70
N SER A 120 -5.06 0.50 4.56
CA SER A 120 -3.99 0.59 5.56
C SER A 120 -4.02 -0.59 6.54
N GLY A 121 -5.22 -1.03 6.93
CA GLY A 121 -5.38 -2.25 7.72
C GLY A 121 -4.92 -3.50 6.98
N ALA A 122 -5.30 -3.65 5.70
CA ALA A 122 -4.88 -4.78 4.87
C ALA A 122 -3.35 -4.81 4.65
N ILE A 123 -2.74 -3.66 4.38
CA ILE A 123 -1.28 -3.49 4.26
C ILE A 123 -0.57 -3.97 5.53
N GLY A 124 -1.05 -3.54 6.70
CA GLY A 124 -0.51 -3.98 7.99
C GLY A 124 -0.68 -5.48 8.25
N LEU A 125 -1.83 -6.05 7.89
CA LEU A 125 -2.10 -7.49 8.01
C LEU A 125 -1.22 -8.31 7.07
N ALA A 126 -1.02 -7.87 5.83
CA ALA A 126 -0.13 -8.53 4.87
C ALA A 126 1.36 -8.37 5.20
N ARG A 127 1.71 -7.56 6.24
CA ARG A 127 3.10 -7.32 6.66
C ARG A 127 3.96 -6.63 5.59
N ILE A 128 3.36 -5.79 4.77
CA ILE A 128 4.08 -4.98 3.79
C ILE A 128 4.91 -3.94 4.56
N PRO A 129 6.24 -3.90 4.37
CA PRO A 129 7.10 -3.02 5.19
C PRO A 129 7.16 -1.58 4.70
N LYS A 130 6.87 -1.31 3.43
CA LYS A 130 6.99 0.02 2.82
C LYS A 130 5.84 0.35 1.88
N VAL A 131 5.34 1.60 2.01
CA VAL A 131 4.33 2.18 1.13
C VAL A 131 4.84 3.50 0.57
N ILE A 132 4.72 3.69 -0.73
CA ILE A 132 5.01 4.93 -1.42
C ILE A 132 3.73 5.36 -2.13
N TYR A 133 3.19 6.52 -1.77
CA TYR A 133 2.01 7.02 -2.43
C TYR A 133 2.22 8.39 -3.12
N GLY A 134 1.47 8.63 -4.18
CA GLY A 134 1.52 9.88 -4.93
C GLY A 134 0.80 11.01 -4.20
N ALA A 135 -0.48 11.17 -4.40
CA ALA A 135 -1.26 12.26 -3.86
C ALA A 135 -1.96 11.91 -2.54
N LYS A 136 -2.14 12.92 -1.69
CA LYS A 136 -2.84 12.83 -0.40
C LYS A 136 -4.35 12.61 -0.59
N ASN A 137 -4.97 11.92 0.36
CA ASN A 137 -6.41 11.73 0.43
C ASN A 137 -6.99 12.43 1.66
N GLN A 138 -7.41 13.67 1.52
CA GLN A 138 -7.92 14.50 2.62
C GLN A 138 -9.22 13.99 3.24
N LYS A 139 -9.94 13.07 2.58
CA LYS A 139 -11.26 12.60 3.04
C LYS A 139 -11.22 11.23 3.71
N PHE A 140 -10.31 10.37 3.31
CA PHE A 140 -10.25 8.97 3.75
C PHE A 140 -8.82 8.47 4.00
N GLY A 141 -7.80 9.33 3.83
CA GLY A 141 -6.40 8.95 3.94
C GLY A 141 -6.03 8.50 5.35
N ALA A 142 -5.30 7.41 5.43
CA ALA A 142 -4.88 6.82 6.70
C ALA A 142 -3.36 6.55 6.75
N GLY A 143 -2.61 7.26 5.91
CA GLY A 143 -1.15 7.32 5.89
C GLY A 143 -0.60 8.68 6.32
N GLY A 144 -1.36 9.45 7.12
CA GLY A 144 -0.94 10.73 7.70
C GLY A 144 -1.83 11.92 7.37
N SER A 145 -2.83 11.82 6.44
CA SER A 145 -3.70 12.96 6.11
C SER A 145 -4.84 13.15 7.10
N LEU A 146 -5.68 12.13 7.31
CA LEU A 146 -6.81 12.16 8.24
C LEU A 146 -6.53 11.28 9.46
N TYR A 147 -6.01 10.09 9.21
CA TYR A 147 -5.55 9.13 10.21
C TYR A 147 -4.10 8.74 9.91
N ASP A 148 -3.42 8.21 10.91
CA ASP A 148 -2.10 7.62 10.75
C ASP A 148 -2.11 6.18 11.30
N ILE A 149 -2.58 5.25 10.45
CA ILE A 149 -2.65 3.82 10.79
C ILE A 149 -1.36 3.11 10.39
N LEU A 150 -0.73 3.52 9.29
CA LEU A 150 0.43 2.81 8.75
C LEU A 150 1.64 2.89 9.69
N THR A 151 1.82 4.03 10.39
CA THR A 151 2.96 4.25 11.28
C THR A 151 2.61 4.14 12.77
N ASP A 152 1.35 3.85 13.12
CA ASP A 152 0.87 3.82 14.51
C ASP A 152 1.68 2.80 15.35
N GLU A 153 2.34 3.33 16.37
CA GLU A 153 3.23 2.57 17.27
C GLU A 153 2.49 1.52 18.13
N ARG A 154 1.20 1.64 18.27
CA ARG A 154 0.35 0.70 19.04
C ARG A 154 0.07 -0.58 18.26
N LEU A 155 0.25 -0.55 16.93
CA LEU A 155 0.07 -1.71 16.08
C LEU A 155 1.31 -2.61 16.07
N ASN A 156 1.09 -3.88 15.84
CA ASN A 156 2.14 -4.90 15.84
C ASN A 156 3.01 -4.94 14.56
N HIS A 157 2.71 -4.08 13.59
CA HIS A 157 3.48 -3.90 12.37
C HIS A 157 3.47 -2.42 12.00
N ARG A 158 4.64 -1.87 11.75
CA ARG A 158 4.81 -0.50 11.27
C ARG A 158 5.25 -0.51 9.83
N VAL A 159 4.68 0.38 9.08
CA VAL A 159 4.98 0.56 7.67
C VAL A 159 5.82 1.82 7.51
N GLU A 160 6.90 1.75 6.76
CA GLU A 160 7.61 2.94 6.30
C GLU A 160 6.79 3.62 5.21
N VAL A 161 6.56 4.93 5.34
CA VAL A 161 5.70 5.68 4.44
C VAL A 161 6.49 6.80 3.76
N GLU A 162 6.47 6.80 2.44
CA GLU A 162 6.91 7.93 1.61
C GLU A 162 5.71 8.50 0.85
N SER A 163 5.64 9.82 0.70
CA SER A 163 4.53 10.50 0.03
C SER A 163 5.03 11.53 -0.97
N GLY A 164 4.18 11.86 -1.95
CA GLY A 164 4.46 12.93 -2.91
C GLY A 164 5.21 12.50 -4.17
N LEU A 165 5.38 11.22 -4.38
CA LEU A 165 6.01 10.73 -5.61
C LEU A 165 5.07 10.90 -6.81
N LEU A 166 5.46 11.70 -7.78
CA LEU A 166 4.62 12.12 -8.93
C LEU A 166 3.25 12.66 -8.48
N GLU A 167 3.24 13.44 -7.38
CA GLU A 167 2.01 13.92 -6.73
C GLU A 167 1.09 14.65 -7.70
N GLU A 168 1.64 15.53 -8.54
CA GLU A 168 0.86 16.31 -9.50
C GLU A 168 0.14 15.43 -10.53
N GLU A 169 0.83 14.43 -11.08
CA GLU A 169 0.26 13.48 -12.05
C GLU A 169 -0.84 12.64 -11.39
N CYS A 170 -0.59 12.12 -10.20
CA CYS A 170 -1.55 11.33 -9.42
C CYS A 170 -2.78 12.17 -9.00
N ALA A 171 -2.59 13.41 -8.61
CA ALA A 171 -3.69 14.31 -8.27
C ALA A 171 -4.50 14.71 -9.52
N ALA A 172 -3.85 14.96 -10.65
CA ALA A 172 -4.49 15.42 -11.87
C ALA A 172 -5.49 14.41 -12.42
N ILE A 173 -5.17 13.11 -12.43
CA ILE A 173 -6.08 12.06 -12.93
C ILE A 173 -7.36 12.01 -12.08
N MET A 174 -7.24 12.11 -10.75
CA MET A 174 -8.37 12.16 -9.82
C MET A 174 -9.22 13.42 -9.99
N GLN A 175 -8.59 14.59 -10.08
CA GLN A 175 -9.29 15.86 -10.24
C GLN A 175 -10.06 15.92 -11.54
N ASN A 176 -9.48 15.42 -12.64
CA ASN A 176 -10.10 15.35 -13.95
C ASN A 176 -11.35 14.45 -13.94
N PHE A 177 -11.26 13.29 -13.29
CA PHE A 177 -12.38 12.38 -13.13
C PHE A 177 -13.57 13.04 -12.42
N PHE A 178 -13.36 13.62 -11.25
CA PHE A 178 -14.44 14.27 -10.50
C PHE A 178 -14.98 15.53 -11.17
N ARG A 179 -14.13 16.28 -11.88
CA ARG A 179 -14.57 17.44 -12.65
C ARG A 179 -15.52 17.03 -13.79
N ASN A 180 -15.23 15.93 -14.46
CA ASN A 180 -16.05 15.43 -15.56
C ASN A 180 -17.36 14.82 -15.06
N ARG A 181 -17.36 14.12 -13.91
CA ARG A 181 -18.61 13.59 -13.31
C ARG A 181 -19.56 14.67 -12.80
N ARG A 182 -19.05 15.82 -12.39
CA ARG A 182 -19.90 16.97 -11.97
C ARG A 182 -20.59 17.70 -13.12
N LYS A 183 -20.18 17.45 -14.35
CA LYS A 183 -20.76 18.05 -15.56
C LYS A 183 -21.83 17.15 -16.22
N LYS A 184 -21.91 15.88 -15.82
CA LYS A 184 -22.99 14.96 -16.18
C LYS A 184 -24.14 15.09 -15.17
#